data_d32bcc9bd1f0233b495211ad45413ce4
#
_entry.id   d32bcc9bd1f0233b495211ad45413ce4
#
_cell.length_a   1.000
_cell.length_b   1.000
_cell.length_c   1.000
_cell.angle_alpha   90.00
_cell.angle_beta   90.00
_cell.angle_gamma   90.00
#
_symmetry.space_group_name_H-M   'P 1'
#
loop_
_entity.id
_entity.type
_entity.pdbx_description
1 polymer ?
#
loop_
_entity_poly.entity_id
_entity_poly.type
_entity_poly.pdbx_seq_one_letter_code
_entity_poly.pdbx_strand_id
1 'polypeptide(L)'
;MIENKVNIEYINIIGLFNERDVMIDLKNLVNIFVGVNGCGKTTTLKILKGIFTDNLLSIYNIDFKELHIKFKNEDIVIVKKEDFFNSDLGRDNGISNLKKLLIKYKTKEKVLFLSDCRQPEFDFIIEDLEVEKDVEEFIKICENFLHNKTLKIKKYMSKILNSKKIEIEILDKDNLIKDNELSKGEKEILSLFSKLYFKGKKDIILLIDEPENSLSINWQKELIPSIVKSGKCSLIVTMTHSPFIFQNEFFETCTRELC
;
A
#
# COMPACT_ATOMS: atom_id res chain seq x y z
N MET A 1 13.16 11.79 10.97
CA MET A 1 12.59 11.05 9.82
C MET A 1 12.66 9.55 10.14
N ILE A 2 11.58 8.80 9.91
CA ILE A 2 11.60 7.34 10.06
C ILE A 2 12.06 6.79 8.71
N GLU A 3 13.21 6.09 8.70
CA GLU A 3 13.71 5.43 7.50
C GLU A 3 12.85 4.24 7.13
N ASN A 4 12.71 3.99 5.82
CA ASN A 4 12.07 2.79 5.35
C ASN A 4 12.99 1.57 5.57
N LYS A 5 12.41 0.37 5.60
CA LYS A 5 13.16 -0.89 5.72
C LYS A 5 13.46 -1.55 4.36
N VAL A 6 12.97 -0.97 3.27
CA VAL A 6 13.14 -1.50 1.91
C VAL A 6 14.55 -1.19 1.40
N ASN A 7 15.14 -2.10 0.62
CA ASN A 7 16.50 -1.96 0.11
C ASN A 7 16.61 -1.09 -1.15
N ILE A 8 15.50 -0.58 -1.70
CA ILE A 8 15.50 0.34 -2.84
C ILE A 8 15.51 1.78 -2.34
N GLU A 9 16.45 2.58 -2.82
CA GLU A 9 16.62 3.99 -2.47
C GLU A 9 15.77 4.89 -3.37
N TYR A 10 15.84 4.68 -4.68
CA TYR A 10 14.99 5.36 -5.65
C TYR A 10 14.75 4.52 -6.90
N ILE A 11 13.70 4.89 -7.64
CA ILE A 11 13.40 4.37 -8.96
C ILE A 11 13.19 5.57 -9.88
N ASN A 12 13.96 5.62 -10.98
CA ASN A 12 13.79 6.62 -12.01
C ASN A 12 13.23 5.96 -13.27
N ILE A 13 12.08 6.45 -13.73
CA ILE A 13 11.37 5.97 -14.93
C ILE A 13 11.67 6.96 -16.03
N ILE A 14 12.46 6.56 -17.02
CA ILE A 14 12.87 7.39 -18.14
C ILE A 14 11.89 7.23 -19.30
N GLY A 15 11.41 8.35 -19.83
CA GLY A 15 10.55 8.40 -21.01
C GLY A 15 9.18 7.76 -20.79
N LEU A 16 8.56 7.94 -19.62
CA LEU A 16 7.20 7.49 -19.37
C LEU A 16 6.24 8.17 -20.36
N PHE A 17 5.46 7.36 -21.10
CA PHE A 17 4.59 7.78 -22.23
C PHE A 17 5.34 8.52 -23.34
N ASN A 18 6.65 8.31 -23.49
CA ASN A 18 7.56 9.05 -24.39
C ASN A 18 7.60 10.57 -24.15
N GLU A 19 7.12 11.05 -23.00
CA GLU A 19 6.97 12.48 -22.71
C GLU A 19 7.85 12.96 -21.56
N ARG A 20 8.01 12.15 -20.51
CA ARG A 20 8.59 12.63 -19.24
C ARG A 20 9.39 11.59 -18.48
N ASP A 21 10.28 12.08 -17.65
CA ASP A 21 11.00 11.28 -16.67
C ASP A 21 10.36 11.46 -15.29
N VAL A 22 10.24 10.36 -14.54
CA VAL A 22 9.60 10.36 -13.22
C VAL A 22 10.54 9.73 -12.20
N MET A 23 10.96 10.51 -11.21
CA MET A 23 11.83 10.03 -10.14
C MET A 23 11.02 9.77 -8.86
N ILE A 24 11.11 8.55 -8.35
CA ILE A 24 10.47 8.09 -7.12
C ILE A 24 11.55 7.87 -6.07
N ASP A 25 11.74 8.86 -5.19
CA ASP A 25 12.63 8.75 -4.04
C ASP A 25 11.89 7.98 -2.92
N LEU A 26 12.51 6.90 -2.43
CA LEU A 26 11.91 5.98 -1.46
C LEU A 26 12.66 5.97 -0.11
N LYS A 27 13.45 7.01 0.19
CA LYS A 27 14.29 7.05 1.40
C LYS A 27 13.50 7.02 2.71
N ASN A 28 12.31 7.59 2.72
CA ASN A 28 11.48 7.70 3.92
C ASN A 28 10.50 6.52 4.04
N LEU A 29 10.01 6.26 5.27
CA LEU A 29 8.90 5.35 5.50
C LEU A 29 7.64 5.78 4.74
N VAL A 30 7.35 7.10 4.73
CA VAL A 30 6.22 7.71 4.04
C VAL A 30 6.75 8.53 2.86
N ASN A 31 6.20 8.29 1.67
CA ASN A 31 6.50 9.05 0.46
C ASN A 31 5.18 9.41 -0.24
N ILE A 32 4.86 10.69 -0.27
CA ILE A 32 3.63 11.23 -0.85
C ILE A 32 3.99 11.97 -2.12
N PHE A 33 3.44 11.55 -3.24
CA PHE A 33 3.63 12.18 -4.53
C PHE A 33 2.34 12.86 -4.97
N VAL A 34 2.48 14.15 -5.27
CA VAL A 34 1.38 15.00 -5.69
C VAL A 34 1.49 15.27 -7.18
N GLY A 35 0.37 15.19 -7.88
CA GLY A 35 0.38 15.50 -9.31
C GLY A 35 -1.04 15.63 -9.85
N VAL A 36 -1.16 16.38 -10.95
CA VAL A 36 -2.43 16.57 -11.64
C VAL A 36 -2.97 15.28 -12.26
N ASN A 37 -4.24 15.26 -12.63
CA ASN A 37 -4.81 14.12 -13.34
C ASN A 37 -4.12 13.90 -14.68
N GLY A 38 -3.87 12.64 -15.05
CA GLY A 38 -3.17 12.27 -16.28
C GLY A 38 -1.64 12.32 -16.20
N CYS A 39 -1.03 12.75 -15.08
CA CYS A 39 0.42 12.81 -14.96
C CYS A 39 1.13 11.46 -14.77
N GLY A 40 0.40 10.35 -14.74
CA GLY A 40 1.00 9.01 -14.65
C GLY A 40 1.04 8.42 -13.24
N LYS A 41 0.34 8.99 -12.24
CA LYS A 41 0.28 8.49 -10.85
C LYS A 41 -0.01 6.99 -10.77
N THR A 42 -1.15 6.57 -11.27
CA THR A 42 -1.57 5.16 -11.28
C THR A 42 -0.58 4.26 -12.02
N THR A 43 -0.03 4.75 -13.13
CA THR A 43 0.94 3.99 -13.94
C THR A 43 2.25 3.80 -13.19
N THR A 44 2.72 4.84 -12.53
CA THR A 44 3.91 4.78 -11.67
C THR A 44 3.72 3.77 -10.53
N LEU A 45 2.56 3.78 -9.85
CA LEU A 45 2.25 2.78 -8.81
C LEU A 45 2.19 1.35 -9.37
N LYS A 46 1.70 1.14 -10.60
CA LYS A 46 1.72 -0.18 -11.25
C LYS A 46 3.15 -0.66 -11.52
N ILE A 47 4.06 0.24 -11.93
CA ILE A 47 5.48 -0.08 -12.08
C ILE A 47 6.09 -0.47 -10.74
N LEU A 48 5.88 0.32 -9.69
CA LEU A 48 6.35 0.00 -8.33
C LEU A 48 5.81 -1.36 -7.87
N LYS A 49 4.51 -1.61 -8.04
CA LYS A 49 3.91 -2.91 -7.72
C LYS A 49 4.60 -4.05 -8.46
N GLY A 50 4.81 -3.91 -9.77
CA GLY A 50 5.49 -4.92 -10.58
C GLY A 50 6.90 -5.25 -10.07
N ILE A 51 7.67 -4.22 -9.68
CA ILE A 51 9.01 -4.37 -9.13
C ILE A 51 8.96 -5.06 -7.76
N PHE A 52 8.15 -4.55 -6.82
CA PHE A 52 8.09 -5.09 -5.46
C PHE A 52 7.46 -6.48 -5.36
N THR A 53 6.60 -6.87 -6.30
CA THR A 53 6.02 -8.23 -6.36
C THR A 53 6.82 -9.21 -7.21
N ASP A 54 7.95 -8.77 -7.80
CA ASP A 54 8.72 -9.54 -8.78
C ASP A 54 7.88 -10.00 -9.99
N ASN A 55 6.83 -9.23 -10.29
CA ASN A 55 5.95 -9.47 -11.45
C ASN A 55 6.24 -8.45 -12.55
N LEU A 56 7.45 -8.53 -13.13
CA LEU A 56 7.89 -7.60 -14.15
C LEU A 56 7.07 -7.67 -15.43
N LEU A 57 6.43 -8.81 -15.71
CA LEU A 57 5.53 -8.95 -16.87
C LEU A 57 4.31 -8.02 -16.77
N SER A 58 3.88 -7.66 -15.55
CA SER A 58 2.75 -6.74 -15.35
C SER A 58 3.01 -5.32 -15.85
N ILE A 59 4.29 -4.95 -16.02
CA ILE A 59 4.70 -3.62 -16.51
C ILE A 59 5.10 -3.62 -18.00
N TYR A 60 5.05 -4.78 -18.64
CA TYR A 60 5.43 -4.93 -20.05
C TYR A 60 4.67 -4.00 -21.00
N ASN A 61 3.36 -3.84 -20.80
CA ASN A 61 2.50 -3.02 -21.65
C ASN A 61 2.55 -1.52 -21.30
N ILE A 62 3.31 -1.12 -20.28
CA ILE A 62 3.49 0.29 -19.93
C ILE A 62 4.55 0.89 -20.85
N ASP A 63 4.25 2.06 -21.40
CA ASP A 63 5.16 2.75 -22.30
C ASP A 63 6.20 3.56 -21.52
N PHE A 64 7.45 3.12 -21.54
CA PHE A 64 8.63 3.77 -20.97
C PHE A 64 9.87 3.32 -21.75
N LYS A 65 10.99 4.04 -21.62
CA LYS A 65 12.26 3.69 -22.27
C LYS A 65 13.14 2.84 -21.35
N GLU A 66 13.41 3.33 -20.14
CA GLU A 66 14.30 2.68 -19.19
C GLU A 66 13.77 2.83 -17.76
N LEU A 67 14.11 1.86 -16.87
CA LEU A 67 13.95 1.93 -15.43
C LEU A 67 15.34 1.90 -14.79
N HIS A 68 15.70 2.95 -14.06
CA HIS A 68 16.92 3.00 -13.28
C HIS A 68 16.56 2.78 -11.81
N ILE A 69 17.00 1.66 -11.23
CA ILE A 69 16.67 1.24 -9.87
C ILE A 69 17.94 1.27 -9.04
N LYS A 70 17.99 2.15 -8.05
CA LYS A 70 19.09 2.28 -7.10
C LYS A 70 18.78 1.54 -5.83
N PHE A 71 19.69 0.66 -5.43
CA PHE A 71 19.65 -0.04 -4.13
C PHE A 71 20.50 0.70 -3.09
N LYS A 72 20.16 0.56 -1.81
CA LYS A 72 20.87 1.22 -0.68
C LYS A 72 22.36 0.83 -0.56
N ASN A 73 22.73 -0.33 -1.08
CA ASN A 73 24.12 -0.81 -1.12
C ASN A 73 24.93 -0.33 -2.33
N GLU A 74 24.45 0.70 -3.00
CA GLU A 74 25.05 1.34 -4.18
C GLU A 74 24.89 0.59 -5.51
N ASP A 75 24.31 -0.61 -5.55
CA ASP A 75 23.98 -1.26 -6.82
C ASP A 75 22.94 -0.47 -7.60
N ILE A 76 23.19 -0.25 -8.88
CA ILE A 76 22.24 0.36 -9.84
C ILE A 76 21.94 -0.65 -10.93
N VAL A 77 20.64 -0.86 -11.16
CA VAL A 77 20.19 -1.68 -12.29
C VAL A 77 19.43 -0.81 -13.27
N ILE A 78 19.78 -0.95 -14.54
CA ILE A 78 19.07 -0.34 -15.65
C ILE A 78 18.33 -1.44 -16.39
N VAL A 79 17.01 -1.32 -16.48
CA VAL A 79 16.13 -2.21 -17.25
C VAL A 79 15.61 -1.41 -18.43
N LYS A 80 15.96 -1.83 -19.64
CA LYS A 80 15.48 -1.22 -20.88
C LYS A 80 14.20 -1.88 -21.34
N LYS A 81 13.37 -1.15 -22.06
CA LYS A 81 12.13 -1.70 -22.62
C LYS A 81 12.40 -2.91 -23.52
N GLU A 82 13.49 -2.89 -24.27
CA GLU A 82 13.93 -3.98 -25.16
C GLU A 82 14.28 -5.27 -24.41
N ASP A 83 14.67 -5.19 -23.12
CA ASP A 83 15.02 -6.36 -22.31
C ASP A 83 13.82 -7.31 -22.12
N PHE A 84 12.59 -6.80 -22.20
CA PHE A 84 11.38 -7.60 -22.10
C PHE A 84 11.15 -8.49 -23.33
N PHE A 85 11.70 -8.13 -24.49
CA PHE A 85 11.59 -8.90 -25.73
C PHE A 85 12.71 -9.95 -25.84
N ASN A 86 13.85 -9.74 -25.18
CA ASN A 86 15.04 -10.53 -25.31
C ASN A 86 15.25 -11.53 -24.14
N SER A 87 14.25 -11.76 -23.31
CA SER A 87 14.34 -12.59 -22.10
C SER A 87 14.72 -14.06 -22.36
N ASP A 88 14.52 -14.57 -23.57
CA ASP A 88 14.77 -15.99 -23.92
C ASP A 88 16.21 -16.29 -24.38
N LEU A 89 17.06 -15.29 -24.52
CA LEU A 89 18.39 -15.46 -25.12
C LEU A 89 19.54 -15.76 -24.15
N GLY A 90 19.26 -16.06 -22.88
CA GLY A 90 20.29 -16.45 -21.89
C GLY A 90 21.39 -15.41 -21.63
N ARG A 91 21.19 -14.16 -22.09
CA ARG A 91 22.11 -13.04 -21.86
C ARG A 91 21.78 -12.34 -20.54
N ASP A 92 22.81 -11.90 -19.83
CA ASP A 92 22.66 -10.99 -18.68
C ASP A 92 22.10 -9.65 -19.18
N ASN A 93 20.78 -9.48 -19.08
CA ASN A 93 20.08 -8.24 -19.40
C ASN A 93 19.57 -7.56 -18.10
N GLY A 94 19.05 -6.33 -18.21
CA GLY A 94 18.58 -5.57 -17.06
C GLY A 94 17.52 -6.30 -16.22
N ILE A 95 16.62 -7.07 -16.86
CA ILE A 95 15.59 -7.85 -16.15
C ILE A 95 16.23 -8.98 -15.34
N SER A 96 17.17 -9.72 -15.93
CA SER A 96 17.89 -10.80 -15.25
C SER A 96 18.66 -10.27 -14.03
N ASN A 97 19.35 -9.15 -14.20
CA ASN A 97 20.09 -8.49 -13.14
C ASN A 97 19.17 -7.96 -12.04
N LEU A 98 18.03 -7.34 -12.39
CA LEU A 98 17.04 -6.89 -11.44
C LEU A 98 16.48 -8.07 -10.62
N LYS A 99 16.10 -9.17 -11.27
CA LYS A 99 15.62 -10.38 -10.56
C LYS A 99 16.65 -10.94 -9.59
N LYS A 100 17.93 -11.03 -9.99
CA LYS A 100 19.02 -11.47 -9.11
C LYS A 100 19.12 -10.58 -7.86
N LEU A 101 19.03 -9.25 -8.01
CA LEU A 101 19.09 -8.34 -6.87
C LEU A 101 17.80 -8.34 -6.04
N LEU A 102 16.62 -8.42 -6.65
CA LEU A 102 15.36 -8.57 -5.91
C LEU A 102 15.37 -9.84 -5.06
N ILE A 103 15.89 -10.96 -5.57
CA ILE A 103 16.07 -12.20 -4.81
C ILE A 103 17.09 -12.00 -3.69
N LYS A 104 18.24 -11.39 -3.98
CA LYS A 104 19.31 -11.15 -3.00
C LYS A 104 18.84 -10.27 -1.84
N TYR A 105 18.02 -9.25 -2.14
CA TYR A 105 17.52 -8.28 -1.17
C TYR A 105 16.05 -8.50 -0.81
N LYS A 106 15.46 -9.63 -1.22
CA LYS A 106 14.07 -9.95 -0.95
C LYS A 106 13.85 -10.05 0.55
N THR A 107 13.37 -8.99 1.13
CA THR A 107 12.74 -9.01 2.44
C THR A 107 11.39 -9.73 2.29
N LYS A 108 10.92 -10.38 3.37
CA LYS A 108 9.63 -11.10 3.39
C LYS A 108 8.42 -10.14 3.37
N GLU A 109 8.56 -9.01 2.68
CA GLU A 109 7.56 -7.95 2.65
C GLU A 109 6.37 -8.35 1.79
N LYS A 110 5.19 -8.01 2.27
CA LYS A 110 3.95 -8.17 1.52
C LYS A 110 3.57 -6.84 0.89
N VAL A 111 3.31 -6.85 -0.41
CA VAL A 111 2.83 -5.66 -1.11
C VAL A 111 1.31 -5.61 -1.04
N LEU A 112 0.78 -4.54 -0.49
CA LEU A 112 -0.63 -4.19 -0.58
C LEU A 112 -0.78 -3.01 -1.54
N PHE A 113 -1.53 -3.24 -2.60
CA PHE A 113 -1.90 -2.20 -3.56
C PHE A 113 -3.37 -1.85 -3.39
N LEU A 114 -3.64 -0.59 -3.06
CA LEU A 114 -4.97 -0.08 -2.79
C LEU A 114 -5.37 0.91 -3.90
N SER A 115 -5.84 0.40 -5.01
CA SER A 115 -6.56 1.18 -6.03
C SER A 115 -8.06 0.94 -6.00
N ASP A 116 -8.50 -0.10 -5.28
CA ASP A 116 -9.87 -0.59 -5.38
C ASP A 116 -10.27 -1.39 -4.12
N CYS A 117 -10.29 -0.73 -2.96
CA CYS A 117 -10.65 -1.37 -1.69
C CYS A 117 -12.17 -1.34 -1.49
N ARG A 118 -12.92 -2.20 -2.19
CA ARG A 118 -14.40 -2.12 -2.21
C ARG A 118 -15.13 -3.01 -1.23
N GLN A 119 -14.49 -3.97 -0.58
CA GLN A 119 -15.15 -4.82 0.41
C GLN A 119 -14.28 -5.07 1.65
N PRO A 120 -14.74 -4.67 2.83
CA PRO A 120 -14.11 -5.02 4.08
C PRO A 120 -14.29 -6.53 4.36
N GLU A 121 -13.29 -7.14 4.94
CA GLU A 121 -13.37 -8.53 5.42
C GLU A 121 -13.48 -8.50 6.93
N PHE A 122 -14.61 -8.94 7.46
CA PHE A 122 -14.88 -8.92 8.91
C PHE A 122 -14.81 -10.28 9.58
N ASP A 123 -14.80 -11.36 8.82
CA ASP A 123 -14.72 -12.71 9.35
C ASP A 123 -13.26 -13.15 9.49
N PHE A 124 -12.81 -13.36 10.71
CA PHE A 124 -11.45 -13.81 10.98
C PHE A 124 -11.43 -15.15 11.69
N ILE A 125 -10.68 -16.09 11.14
CA ILE A 125 -10.38 -17.35 11.82
C ILE A 125 -9.14 -17.10 12.67
N ILE A 126 -9.29 -17.17 13.99
CA ILE A 126 -8.17 -17.02 14.92
C ILE A 126 -7.62 -18.40 15.25
N GLU A 127 -6.36 -18.56 14.94
CA GLU A 127 -5.56 -19.71 15.38
C GLU A 127 -4.48 -19.30 16.40
N ASP A 128 -4.31 -17.98 16.67
CA ASP A 128 -3.19 -17.47 17.48
C ASP A 128 -3.58 -16.25 18.35
N LEU A 129 -2.99 -16.13 19.53
CA LEU A 129 -3.20 -15.03 20.50
C LEU A 129 -2.72 -13.66 19.98
N GLU A 130 -1.75 -13.63 19.06
CA GLU A 130 -1.29 -12.37 18.45
C GLU A 130 -2.40 -11.66 17.68
N VAL A 131 -3.39 -12.39 17.18
CA VAL A 131 -4.51 -11.84 16.41
C VAL A 131 -5.48 -11.06 17.31
N GLU A 132 -5.65 -11.44 18.59
CA GLU A 132 -6.54 -10.69 19.51
C GLU A 132 -6.05 -9.26 19.71
N LYS A 133 -4.73 -9.07 19.89
CA LYS A 133 -4.14 -7.73 20.00
C LYS A 133 -4.33 -6.93 18.72
N ASP A 134 -4.12 -7.55 17.58
CA ASP A 134 -4.30 -6.92 16.27
C ASP A 134 -5.78 -6.51 16.05
N VAL A 135 -6.75 -7.29 16.53
CA VAL A 135 -8.17 -6.93 16.49
C VAL A 135 -8.49 -5.72 17.36
N GLU A 136 -7.96 -5.66 18.60
CA GLU A 136 -8.15 -4.51 19.48
C GLU A 136 -7.55 -3.23 18.90
N GLU A 137 -6.34 -3.30 18.34
CA GLU A 137 -5.70 -2.17 17.68
C GLU A 137 -6.46 -1.73 16.43
N PHE A 138 -6.94 -2.67 15.61
CA PHE A 138 -7.79 -2.40 14.45
C PHE A 138 -9.07 -1.64 14.86
N ILE A 139 -9.79 -2.13 15.89
CA ILE A 139 -11.01 -1.48 16.38
C ILE A 139 -10.70 -0.05 16.82
N LYS A 140 -9.67 0.13 17.64
CA LYS A 140 -9.27 1.44 18.15
C LYS A 140 -8.96 2.44 17.04
N ILE A 141 -8.29 1.99 15.97
CA ILE A 141 -8.00 2.86 14.83
C ILE A 141 -9.28 3.16 14.04
N CYS A 142 -10.10 2.16 13.75
CA CYS A 142 -11.31 2.36 12.96
C CYS A 142 -12.32 3.27 13.66
N GLU A 143 -12.48 3.15 14.98
CA GLU A 143 -13.38 4.00 15.77
C GLU A 143 -13.00 5.49 15.74
N ASN A 144 -11.72 5.84 15.51
CA ASN A 144 -11.33 7.24 15.31
C ASN A 144 -11.93 7.84 14.01
N PHE A 145 -12.23 7.01 13.02
CA PHE A 145 -12.87 7.43 11.78
C PHE A 145 -14.40 7.34 11.86
N LEU A 146 -14.92 6.31 12.53
CA LEU A 146 -16.35 5.98 12.58
C LEU A 146 -17.07 6.68 13.73
N HIS A 147 -17.07 8.02 13.75
CA HIS A 147 -17.45 8.87 14.89
C HIS A 147 -18.76 8.51 15.65
N ASN A 148 -19.73 7.88 14.99
CA ASN A 148 -21.02 7.52 15.58
C ASN A 148 -21.25 6.02 15.63
N LYS A 149 -20.23 5.22 15.35
CA LYS A 149 -20.32 3.77 15.28
C LYS A 149 -19.28 3.13 16.20
N THR A 150 -19.66 2.03 16.80
CA THR A 150 -18.76 1.20 17.63
C THR A 150 -18.58 -0.17 17.01
N LEU A 151 -17.38 -0.72 17.17
CA LEU A 151 -17.06 -2.07 16.71
C LEU A 151 -17.02 -3.01 17.92
N LYS A 152 -17.81 -4.06 17.92
CA LYS A 152 -17.81 -5.08 18.96
C LYS A 152 -17.27 -6.40 18.46
N ILE A 153 -16.49 -7.06 19.31
CA ILE A 153 -15.93 -8.38 19.05
C ILE A 153 -16.93 -9.43 19.48
N LYS A 154 -17.31 -10.32 18.58
CA LYS A 154 -18.07 -11.52 18.88
C LYS A 154 -17.20 -12.75 18.65
N LYS A 155 -16.92 -13.47 19.72
CA LYS A 155 -16.12 -14.71 19.68
C LYS A 155 -17.07 -15.90 19.70
N TYR A 156 -16.87 -16.83 18.76
CA TYR A 156 -17.61 -18.09 18.74
C TYR A 156 -16.77 -19.27 18.22
N MET A 157 -17.17 -20.48 18.60
CA MET A 157 -16.54 -21.69 18.09
C MET A 157 -17.26 -22.13 16.79
N SER A 158 -16.53 -22.19 15.71
CA SER A 158 -17.04 -22.78 14.48
C SER A 158 -17.16 -24.29 14.65
N LYS A 159 -18.39 -24.83 14.61
CA LYS A 159 -18.64 -26.27 14.71
C LYS A 159 -18.11 -27.04 13.48
N ILE A 160 -18.02 -26.36 12.32
CA ILE A 160 -17.58 -26.96 11.06
C ILE A 160 -16.05 -27.08 11.01
N LEU A 161 -15.34 -26.06 11.47
CA LEU A 161 -13.87 -25.97 11.37
C LEU A 161 -13.16 -26.33 12.68
N ASN A 162 -13.94 -26.58 13.77
CA ASN A 162 -13.42 -26.77 15.12
C ASN A 162 -12.38 -25.71 15.53
N SER A 163 -12.61 -24.45 15.11
CA SER A 163 -11.71 -23.33 15.28
C SER A 163 -12.47 -22.16 15.94
N LYS A 164 -11.75 -21.33 16.70
CA LYS A 164 -12.28 -20.07 17.23
C LYS A 164 -12.42 -19.07 16.08
N LYS A 165 -13.57 -18.43 15.96
CA LYS A 165 -13.81 -17.31 15.05
C LYS A 165 -14.02 -16.03 15.83
N ILE A 166 -13.47 -14.96 15.28
CA ILE A 166 -13.83 -13.60 15.67
C ILE A 166 -14.68 -13.00 14.56
N GLU A 167 -15.81 -12.48 14.93
CA GLU A 167 -16.67 -11.64 14.10
C GLU A 167 -16.66 -10.23 14.66
N ILE A 168 -16.52 -9.22 13.81
CA ILE A 168 -16.59 -7.83 14.22
C ILE A 168 -17.97 -7.31 13.82
N GLU A 169 -18.77 -6.97 14.82
CA GLU A 169 -20.09 -6.35 14.64
C GLU A 169 -19.95 -4.83 14.68
N ILE A 170 -20.61 -4.13 13.76
CA ILE A 170 -20.65 -2.66 13.71
C ILE A 170 -22.02 -2.22 14.23
N LEU A 171 -22.02 -1.31 15.20
CA LEU A 171 -23.24 -0.80 15.83
C LEU A 171 -23.34 0.72 15.67
N ASP A 172 -24.55 1.20 15.41
CA ASP A 172 -24.94 2.61 15.53
C ASP A 172 -25.99 2.71 16.65
N LYS A 173 -25.65 3.41 17.75
CA LYS A 173 -26.53 3.55 18.94
C LYS A 173 -27.12 2.20 19.38
N ASP A 174 -26.25 1.19 19.50
CA ASP A 174 -26.60 -0.20 19.88
C ASP A 174 -27.41 -1.02 18.84
N ASN A 175 -27.70 -0.49 17.66
CA ASN A 175 -28.31 -1.24 16.57
C ASN A 175 -27.24 -1.83 15.67
N LEU A 176 -27.35 -3.12 15.36
CA LEU A 176 -26.45 -3.79 14.42
C LEU A 176 -26.64 -3.21 13.01
N ILE A 177 -25.54 -2.78 12.39
CA ILE A 177 -25.51 -2.23 11.04
C ILE A 177 -25.04 -3.31 10.06
N LYS A 178 -25.72 -3.39 8.93
CA LYS A 178 -25.30 -4.24 7.80
C LYS A 178 -24.31 -3.50 6.89
N ASP A 179 -23.51 -4.25 6.15
CA ASP A 179 -22.52 -3.70 5.23
C ASP A 179 -23.08 -2.68 4.21
N ASN A 180 -24.31 -2.91 3.73
CA ASN A 180 -24.96 -2.01 2.77
C ASN A 180 -25.38 -0.66 3.38
N GLU A 181 -25.40 -0.54 4.71
CA GLU A 181 -25.75 0.68 5.43
C GLU A 181 -24.52 1.55 5.75
N LEU A 182 -23.31 1.03 5.48
CA LEU A 182 -22.07 1.80 5.58
C LEU A 182 -21.88 2.69 4.35
N SER A 183 -21.43 3.91 4.58
CA SER A 183 -21.00 4.81 3.51
C SER A 183 -19.77 4.24 2.78
N LYS A 184 -19.51 4.74 1.56
CA LYS A 184 -18.35 4.31 0.78
C LYS A 184 -17.04 4.56 1.52
N GLY A 185 -16.87 5.75 2.13
CA GLY A 185 -15.68 6.09 2.89
C GLY A 185 -15.46 5.19 4.10
N GLU A 186 -16.54 4.84 4.85
CA GLU A 186 -16.46 3.89 5.96
C GLU A 186 -15.98 2.51 5.50
N LYS A 187 -16.51 2.01 4.38
CA LYS A 187 -16.06 0.74 3.78
C LYS A 187 -14.60 0.77 3.38
N GLU A 188 -14.13 1.88 2.81
CA GLU A 188 -12.74 2.05 2.41
C GLU A 188 -11.80 2.04 3.62
N ILE A 189 -12.12 2.76 4.69
CA ILE A 189 -11.35 2.77 5.94
C ILE A 189 -11.29 1.36 6.55
N LEU A 190 -12.44 0.72 6.72
CA LEU A 190 -12.52 -0.63 7.28
C LEU A 190 -11.74 -1.65 6.43
N SER A 191 -11.86 -1.57 5.09
CA SER A 191 -11.14 -2.45 4.17
C SER A 191 -9.63 -2.22 4.20
N LEU A 192 -9.18 -0.97 4.26
CA LEU A 192 -7.76 -0.63 4.38
C LEU A 192 -7.16 -1.23 5.65
N PHE A 193 -7.73 -0.90 6.80
CA PHE A 193 -7.17 -1.35 8.07
C PHE A 193 -7.34 -2.86 8.29
N SER A 194 -8.43 -3.48 7.82
CA SER A 194 -8.57 -4.93 7.87
C SER A 194 -7.45 -5.64 7.09
N LYS A 195 -7.09 -5.13 5.91
CA LYS A 195 -5.98 -5.68 5.13
C LYS A 195 -4.62 -5.48 5.81
N LEU A 196 -4.40 -4.31 6.44
CA LEU A 196 -3.18 -4.03 7.18
C LEU A 196 -3.01 -4.97 8.38
N TYR A 197 -4.07 -5.18 9.16
CA TYR A 197 -4.00 -5.96 10.39
C TYR A 197 -4.09 -7.47 10.17
N PHE A 198 -4.89 -7.92 9.18
CA PHE A 198 -5.24 -9.34 9.06
C PHE A 198 -4.67 -10.03 7.81
N LYS A 199 -4.40 -9.29 6.73
CA LYS A 199 -3.76 -9.88 5.55
C LYS A 199 -2.23 -9.79 5.54
N GLY A 200 -1.65 -8.82 6.26
CA GLY A 200 -0.21 -8.62 6.38
C GLY A 200 0.23 -8.72 7.83
N LYS A 201 1.18 -9.59 8.18
CA LYS A 201 1.62 -9.67 9.58
C LYS A 201 2.44 -8.45 10.00
N LYS A 202 3.51 -8.10 9.29
CA LYS A 202 4.40 -6.92 9.48
C LYS A 202 5.17 -6.66 8.19
N ASP A 203 5.84 -5.51 8.13
CA ASP A 203 6.73 -5.11 7.04
C ASP A 203 6.02 -5.08 5.69
N ILE A 204 4.85 -4.40 5.66
CA ILE A 204 4.02 -4.25 4.47
C ILE A 204 4.54 -3.09 3.62
N ILE A 205 4.73 -3.31 2.33
CA ILE A 205 4.85 -2.24 1.35
C ILE A 205 3.43 -1.85 0.92
N LEU A 206 3.03 -0.64 1.29
CA LEU A 206 1.70 -0.11 1.02
C LEU A 206 1.74 0.91 -0.12
N LEU A 207 1.09 0.60 -1.21
CA LEU A 207 0.93 1.48 -2.38
C LEU A 207 -0.52 1.94 -2.47
N ILE A 208 -0.77 3.26 -2.41
CA ILE A 208 -2.12 3.83 -2.39
C ILE A 208 -2.29 4.80 -3.54
N ASP A 209 -3.32 4.59 -4.35
CA ASP A 209 -3.71 5.49 -5.44
C ASP A 209 -4.96 6.27 -5.03
N GLU A 210 -4.85 7.60 -5.02
CA GLU A 210 -5.95 8.53 -4.72
C GLU A 210 -6.74 8.17 -3.44
N PRO A 211 -6.07 8.10 -2.27
CA PRO A 211 -6.72 7.71 -1.01
C PRO A 211 -7.81 8.68 -0.55
N GLU A 212 -7.86 9.88 -1.12
CA GLU A 212 -8.87 10.91 -0.85
C GLU A 212 -10.27 10.55 -1.33
N ASN A 213 -10.38 9.62 -2.28
CA ASN A 213 -11.67 9.25 -2.85
C ASN A 213 -12.63 8.77 -1.76
N SER A 214 -13.81 9.41 -1.68
CA SER A 214 -14.86 9.10 -0.72
C SER A 214 -14.55 9.41 0.76
N LEU A 215 -13.40 10.00 1.09
CA LEU A 215 -13.04 10.39 2.46
C LEU A 215 -13.38 11.86 2.73
N SER A 216 -13.90 12.14 3.93
CA SER A 216 -14.05 13.51 4.42
C SER A 216 -12.68 14.18 4.59
N ILE A 217 -12.64 15.53 4.57
CA ILE A 217 -11.37 16.28 4.75
C ILE A 217 -10.64 15.89 6.04
N ASN A 218 -11.37 15.70 7.15
CA ASN A 218 -10.77 15.31 8.41
C ASN A 218 -10.15 13.89 8.31
N TRP A 219 -10.82 12.96 7.66
CA TRP A 219 -10.31 11.61 7.44
C TRP A 219 -9.08 11.58 6.53
N GLN A 220 -9.07 12.44 5.51
CA GLN A 220 -7.88 12.57 4.65
C GLN A 220 -6.64 12.99 5.45
N LYS A 221 -6.77 13.96 6.37
CA LYS A 221 -5.66 14.42 7.22
C LYS A 221 -5.14 13.34 8.17
N GLU A 222 -6.05 12.54 8.72
CA GLU A 222 -5.74 11.49 9.70
C GLU A 222 -5.28 10.16 9.07
N LEU A 223 -5.46 9.97 7.76
CA LEU A 223 -5.25 8.68 7.12
C LEU A 223 -3.80 8.22 7.23
N ILE A 224 -2.85 9.00 6.72
CA ILE A 224 -1.43 8.64 6.73
C ILE A 224 -0.86 8.52 8.14
N PRO A 225 -1.13 9.46 9.07
CA PRO A 225 -0.75 9.31 10.49
C PRO A 225 -1.27 8.01 11.12
N SER A 226 -2.51 7.64 10.87
CA SER A 226 -3.11 6.40 11.40
C SER A 226 -2.46 5.14 10.81
N ILE A 227 -2.13 5.15 9.52
CA ILE A 227 -1.39 4.04 8.88
C ILE A 227 0.01 3.89 9.51
N VAL A 228 0.74 4.99 9.69
CA VAL A 228 2.06 4.97 10.35
C VAL A 228 1.96 4.47 11.78
N LYS A 229 0.97 4.95 12.54
CA LYS A 229 0.71 4.54 13.93
C LYS A 229 0.42 3.03 14.07
N SER A 230 -0.13 2.39 13.04
CA SER A 230 -0.34 0.93 13.05
C SER A 230 0.97 0.14 13.19
N GLY A 231 2.11 0.71 12.78
CA GLY A 231 3.42 0.04 12.79
C GLY A 231 3.52 -1.17 11.87
N LYS A 232 2.57 -1.36 10.96
CA LYS A 232 2.50 -2.53 10.05
C LYS A 232 3.32 -2.35 8.77
N CYS A 233 3.61 -1.11 8.37
CA CYS A 233 4.23 -0.81 7.10
C CYS A 233 5.77 -0.65 7.21
N SER A 234 6.49 -1.17 6.20
CA SER A 234 7.92 -0.94 5.97
C SER A 234 8.16 0.19 4.97
N LEU A 235 7.18 0.44 4.10
CA LEU A 235 7.17 1.51 3.12
C LEU A 235 5.72 1.90 2.80
N ILE A 236 5.46 3.20 2.70
CA ILE A 236 4.18 3.76 2.27
C ILE A 236 4.47 4.68 1.09
N VAL A 237 3.85 4.39 -0.05
CA VAL A 237 3.87 5.26 -1.24
C VAL A 237 2.45 5.64 -1.58
N THR A 238 2.17 6.92 -1.56
CA THR A 238 0.84 7.47 -1.82
C THR A 238 0.90 8.43 -3.00
N MET A 239 0.03 8.24 -3.97
CA MET A 239 -0.19 9.16 -5.08
C MET A 239 -1.53 9.87 -4.88
N THR A 240 -1.53 11.19 -4.86
CA THR A 240 -2.72 11.99 -4.55
C THR A 240 -2.78 13.29 -5.35
N HIS A 241 -3.96 13.86 -5.48
CA HIS A 241 -4.16 15.23 -5.92
C HIS A 241 -4.77 16.12 -4.81
N SER A 242 -5.08 15.52 -3.65
CA SER A 242 -5.65 16.25 -2.52
C SER A 242 -4.59 16.81 -1.58
N PRO A 243 -4.60 18.12 -1.31
CA PRO A 243 -3.70 18.73 -0.33
C PRO A 243 -3.96 18.22 1.09
N PHE A 244 -5.14 17.72 1.40
CA PHE A 244 -5.50 17.29 2.75
C PHE A 244 -4.85 15.96 3.17
N ILE A 245 -4.41 15.14 2.22
CA ILE A 245 -3.68 13.89 2.51
C ILE A 245 -2.30 14.17 3.13
N PHE A 246 -1.69 15.30 2.81
CA PHE A 246 -0.36 15.67 3.30
C PHE A 246 -0.33 16.91 4.22
N GLN A 247 -1.48 17.54 4.53
CA GLN A 247 -1.58 18.59 5.55
C GLN A 247 -1.48 18.01 6.97
N ASN A 248 -0.35 17.37 7.27
CA ASN A 248 0.01 16.74 8.53
C ASN A 248 1.53 16.79 8.73
N GLU A 249 2.08 16.07 9.70
CA GLU A 249 3.51 16.03 10.03
C GLU A 249 4.42 15.56 8.88
N PHE A 250 3.89 14.97 7.80
CA PHE A 250 4.67 14.48 6.66
C PHE A 250 4.78 15.50 5.52
N PHE A 251 4.21 16.71 5.65
CA PHE A 251 4.17 17.70 4.56
C PHE A 251 5.57 18.08 4.06
N GLU A 252 6.44 18.55 4.96
CA GLU A 252 7.74 19.09 4.58
C GLU A 252 8.76 18.03 4.19
N THR A 253 8.66 16.83 4.80
CA THR A 253 9.73 15.83 4.72
C THR A 253 9.44 14.73 3.71
N CYS A 254 8.18 14.48 3.41
CA CYS A 254 7.76 13.29 2.66
C CYS A 254 6.93 13.59 1.42
N THR A 255 6.55 14.87 1.19
CA THR A 255 5.72 15.25 0.04
C THR A 255 6.59 15.78 -1.10
N ARG A 256 6.35 15.29 -2.33
CA ARG A 256 7.07 15.68 -3.54
C ARG A 256 6.11 15.82 -4.72
N GLU A 257 6.44 16.70 -5.64
CA GLU A 257 5.74 16.76 -6.93
C GLU A 257 6.20 15.60 -7.82
N LEU A 258 5.26 14.96 -8.49
CA LEU A 258 5.54 13.87 -9.44
C LEU A 258 5.85 14.41 -10.84
N CYS A 259 5.24 15.55 -11.20
CA CYS A 259 5.35 16.18 -12.52
C CYS A 259 5.05 17.69 -12.44
#